data_b412044ab8279672804b34a4d216a77f
#
_entry.id   b412044ab8279672804b34a4d216a77f
#
_cell.length_a   1.000
_cell.length_b   1.000
_cell.length_c   1.000
_cell.angle_alpha   90.00
_cell.angle_beta   90.00
_cell.angle_gamma   90.00
#
_symmetry.space_group_name_H-M   'P 1'
#
loop_
_entity.id
_entity.type
_entity.pdbx_description
1 polymer ?
#
loop_
_entity_poly.entity_id
_entity_poly.type
_entity_poly.pdbx_seq_one_letter_code
_entity_poly.pdbx_strand_id
1 'polypeptide(L)'
;LPHTEIFEALEPGSTLLVNDGKIRLTVESCDSTSADCTVTVGGEISNRKGVNVPDVVLPLAALSEKDKSDLEFVCELGVDWLALSFVQRAADVEEARALAKNRASLIAKIEKPAAVKAFDEILAATDGVMVARGDLGVELPVQAVPPIQKKLIRACREVGKPVIVATQMMESMITAPVPTRAEVSDVAHAIYEGADAVMLSAESAAGDYPIEAVTTMSDVAVEIERDEIYRQIIEASRTRAQRHISDAITTAAREVAETIDVKAICTFTHSGTTALLCARERPRVPIIALTPKIDTARKMSLVWGLHCVISQEVDRFKLAVVSAARAATGEGFAAEDDKIIVTAGVPFNRPGTTNILRVAPCRESEIYEGEQG
;
A
#
# COMPACT_ATOMS: atom_id res chain seq x y z
N LEU A 1 -12.78 -28.14 -16.13
CA LEU A 1 -12.78 -26.88 -15.37
C LEU A 1 -14.16 -26.69 -14.72
N PRO A 2 -14.25 -26.17 -13.49
CA PRO A 2 -15.54 -26.03 -12.80
C PRO A 2 -16.35 -24.79 -13.24
N HIS A 3 -15.77 -23.90 -14.04
CA HIS A 3 -16.37 -22.65 -14.49
C HIS A 3 -16.69 -22.72 -15.98
N THR A 4 -17.95 -22.79 -16.34
CA THR A 4 -18.43 -22.82 -17.73
C THR A 4 -18.18 -21.50 -18.45
N GLU A 5 -18.15 -20.39 -17.71
CA GLU A 5 -17.89 -19.03 -18.21
C GLU A 5 -16.49 -18.89 -18.85
N ILE A 6 -15.54 -19.76 -18.45
CA ILE A 6 -14.21 -19.80 -19.09
C ILE A 6 -14.37 -20.27 -20.54
N PHE A 7 -15.15 -21.33 -20.77
CA PHE A 7 -15.34 -21.86 -22.12
C PHE A 7 -16.10 -20.89 -23.04
N GLU A 8 -17.07 -20.15 -22.49
CA GLU A 8 -17.81 -19.12 -23.24
C GLU A 8 -16.91 -17.94 -23.66
N ALA A 9 -15.83 -17.70 -22.94
CA ALA A 9 -14.92 -16.61 -23.17
C ALA A 9 -13.70 -17.00 -24.03
N LEU A 10 -13.46 -18.30 -24.26
CA LEU A 10 -12.35 -18.79 -25.06
C LEU A 10 -12.65 -18.67 -26.58
N GLU A 11 -11.60 -18.34 -27.33
CA GLU A 11 -11.60 -18.33 -28.78
C GLU A 11 -10.42 -19.19 -29.30
N PRO A 12 -10.50 -19.75 -30.52
CA PRO A 12 -9.35 -20.37 -31.17
C PRO A 12 -8.15 -19.41 -31.17
N GLY A 13 -6.99 -19.87 -30.69
CA GLY A 13 -5.79 -19.09 -30.50
C GLY A 13 -5.61 -18.53 -29.08
N SER A 14 -6.63 -18.61 -28.21
CA SER A 14 -6.50 -18.23 -26.79
C SER A 14 -5.44 -19.06 -26.09
N THR A 15 -4.74 -18.44 -25.14
CA THR A 15 -3.73 -19.11 -24.30
C THR A 15 -4.38 -19.54 -22.98
N LEU A 16 -4.16 -20.80 -22.58
CA LEU A 16 -4.45 -21.28 -21.23
C LEU A 16 -3.12 -21.53 -20.50
N LEU A 17 -3.00 -20.95 -19.32
CA LEU A 17 -1.85 -21.13 -18.42
C LEU A 17 -2.29 -21.97 -17.23
N VAL A 18 -1.64 -23.11 -17.01
CA VAL A 18 -1.95 -24.02 -15.91
C VAL A 18 -0.77 -24.10 -14.96
N ASN A 19 -1.04 -24.27 -13.66
CA ASN A 19 -0.03 -24.36 -12.59
C ASN A 19 0.93 -23.14 -12.61
N ASP A 20 0.37 -21.94 -12.47
CA ASP A 20 1.09 -20.67 -12.46
C ASP A 20 1.94 -20.43 -13.72
N GLY A 21 1.41 -20.83 -14.87
CA GLY A 21 2.05 -20.65 -16.17
C GLY A 21 3.16 -21.65 -16.51
N LYS A 22 3.42 -22.64 -15.64
CA LYS A 22 4.40 -23.71 -15.88
C LYS A 22 4.00 -24.61 -17.05
N ILE A 23 2.71 -24.74 -17.30
CA ILE A 23 2.14 -25.47 -18.45
C ILE A 23 1.39 -24.45 -19.31
N ARG A 24 1.62 -24.48 -20.60
CA ARG A 24 0.95 -23.60 -21.55
C ARG A 24 0.25 -24.40 -22.62
N LEU A 25 -1.02 -24.05 -22.86
CA LEU A 25 -1.87 -24.65 -23.88
C LEU A 25 -2.34 -23.55 -24.83
N THR A 26 -2.51 -23.87 -26.11
CA THR A 26 -3.17 -23.00 -27.08
C THR A 26 -4.49 -23.68 -27.52
N VAL A 27 -5.57 -22.93 -27.47
CA VAL A 27 -6.91 -23.41 -27.88
C VAL A 27 -6.94 -23.51 -29.39
N GLU A 28 -7.26 -24.72 -29.90
CA GLU A 28 -7.46 -24.99 -31.33
C GLU A 28 -8.94 -24.83 -31.70
N SER A 29 -9.83 -25.37 -30.87
CA SER A 29 -11.27 -25.25 -31.00
C SER A 29 -11.94 -25.23 -29.63
N CYS A 30 -13.08 -24.59 -29.50
CA CYS A 30 -13.84 -24.55 -28.26
C CYS A 30 -15.36 -24.46 -28.54
N ASP A 31 -16.12 -24.96 -27.56
CA ASP A 31 -17.55 -24.76 -27.42
C ASP A 31 -17.89 -24.33 -25.99
N SER A 32 -19.15 -24.19 -25.63
CA SER A 32 -19.61 -23.77 -24.31
C SER A 32 -19.23 -24.71 -23.15
N THR A 33 -18.70 -25.90 -23.43
CA THR A 33 -18.46 -26.96 -22.45
C THR A 33 -17.07 -27.57 -22.52
N SER A 34 -16.37 -27.41 -23.64
CA SER A 34 -15.07 -28.03 -23.89
C SER A 34 -14.17 -27.17 -24.77
N ALA A 35 -12.87 -27.40 -24.68
CA ALA A 35 -11.86 -26.81 -25.54
C ALA A 35 -10.79 -27.85 -25.86
N ASP A 36 -10.53 -28.04 -27.18
CA ASP A 36 -9.40 -28.81 -27.65
C ASP A 36 -8.16 -27.92 -27.71
N CYS A 37 -7.08 -28.36 -27.09
CA CYS A 37 -5.88 -27.54 -26.93
C CYS A 37 -4.62 -28.30 -27.36
N THR A 38 -3.70 -27.57 -27.98
CA THR A 38 -2.33 -28.03 -28.19
C THR A 38 -1.43 -27.63 -27.01
N VAL A 39 -0.69 -28.60 -26.48
CA VAL A 39 0.32 -28.34 -25.40
C VAL A 39 1.54 -27.70 -26.02
N THR A 40 1.76 -26.41 -25.75
CA THR A 40 2.93 -25.66 -26.25
C THR A 40 4.10 -25.69 -25.27
N VAL A 41 3.82 -25.77 -23.94
CA VAL A 41 4.80 -26.04 -22.89
C VAL A 41 4.23 -27.11 -21.99
N GLY A 42 4.87 -28.28 -21.96
CA GLY A 42 4.46 -29.42 -21.14
C GLY A 42 5.02 -29.37 -19.71
N GLY A 43 4.41 -30.14 -18.82
CA GLY A 43 4.84 -30.27 -17.41
C GLY A 43 3.96 -31.25 -16.65
N GLU A 44 4.25 -31.44 -15.36
CA GLU A 44 3.42 -32.26 -14.49
C GLU A 44 2.13 -31.52 -14.12
N ILE A 45 0.99 -32.17 -14.35
CA ILE A 45 -0.31 -31.69 -13.95
C ILE A 45 -0.83 -32.46 -12.74
N SER A 46 -1.43 -31.77 -11.79
CA SER A 46 -2.07 -32.39 -10.63
C SER A 46 -3.43 -31.74 -10.35
N ASN A 47 -4.18 -32.35 -9.45
CA ASN A 47 -5.50 -31.84 -9.05
C ASN A 47 -5.40 -30.44 -8.39
N ARG A 48 -6.43 -29.65 -8.52
CA ARG A 48 -6.59 -28.32 -7.89
C ARG A 48 -5.53 -27.30 -8.30
N LYS A 49 -5.04 -27.37 -9.54
CA LYS A 49 -4.17 -26.33 -10.11
C LYS A 49 -5.00 -25.22 -10.73
N GLY A 50 -4.53 -23.99 -10.52
CA GLY A 50 -5.13 -22.80 -11.14
C GLY A 50 -5.00 -22.82 -12.65
N VAL A 51 -5.97 -22.22 -13.32
CA VAL A 51 -5.97 -21.97 -14.75
C VAL A 51 -6.16 -20.47 -14.97
N ASN A 52 -5.24 -19.87 -15.70
CA ASN A 52 -5.28 -18.45 -16.07
C ASN A 52 -5.55 -18.33 -17.57
N VAL A 53 -6.34 -17.32 -17.95
CA VAL A 53 -6.65 -16.97 -19.32
C VAL A 53 -6.26 -15.52 -19.55
N PRO A 54 -4.98 -15.24 -19.90
CA PRO A 54 -4.44 -13.89 -19.91
C PRO A 54 -5.07 -12.97 -20.95
N ASP A 55 -5.48 -13.53 -22.07
CA ASP A 55 -5.96 -12.78 -23.24
C ASP A 55 -7.45 -12.39 -23.16
N VAL A 56 -8.15 -12.82 -22.11
CA VAL A 56 -9.61 -12.73 -22.00
C VAL A 56 -10.04 -12.04 -20.71
N VAL A 57 -10.95 -11.08 -20.84
CA VAL A 57 -11.67 -10.55 -19.67
C VAL A 57 -12.82 -11.51 -19.36
N LEU A 58 -12.67 -12.28 -18.29
CA LEU A 58 -13.71 -13.22 -17.90
C LEU A 58 -14.96 -12.48 -17.43
N PRO A 59 -16.16 -12.92 -17.83
CA PRO A 59 -17.44 -12.35 -17.39
C PRO A 59 -17.81 -12.78 -15.96
N LEU A 60 -16.79 -13.05 -15.13
CA LEU A 60 -16.95 -13.45 -13.75
C LEU A 60 -16.97 -12.21 -12.84
N ALA A 61 -17.85 -12.25 -11.83
CA ALA A 61 -17.78 -11.31 -10.73
C ALA A 61 -16.47 -11.53 -9.95
N ALA A 62 -15.83 -10.45 -9.49
CA ALA A 62 -14.62 -10.55 -8.67
C ALA A 62 -14.90 -11.26 -7.34
N LEU A 63 -16.14 -11.20 -6.83
CA LEU A 63 -16.59 -11.84 -5.60
C LEU A 63 -17.57 -12.96 -5.89
N SER A 64 -17.20 -14.19 -5.53
CA SER A 64 -18.12 -15.33 -5.51
C SER A 64 -19.13 -15.20 -4.34
N GLU A 65 -20.18 -16.02 -4.33
CA GLU A 65 -21.11 -16.05 -3.19
C GLU A 65 -20.42 -16.44 -1.88
N LYS A 66 -19.40 -17.29 -1.96
CA LYS A 66 -18.55 -17.60 -0.80
C LYS A 66 -17.79 -16.36 -0.34
N ASP A 67 -17.17 -15.61 -1.24
CA ASP A 67 -16.42 -14.39 -0.91
C ASP A 67 -17.33 -13.33 -0.27
N LYS A 68 -18.57 -13.19 -0.71
CA LYS A 68 -19.57 -12.31 -0.09
C LYS A 68 -19.89 -12.71 1.33
N SER A 69 -20.03 -14.01 1.59
CA SER A 69 -20.25 -14.55 2.95
C SER A 69 -19.02 -14.33 3.84
N ASP A 70 -17.83 -14.62 3.31
CA ASP A 70 -16.57 -14.43 4.02
C ASP A 70 -16.33 -12.93 4.31
N LEU A 71 -16.66 -12.03 3.36
CA LEU A 71 -16.56 -10.59 3.53
C LEU A 71 -17.43 -10.09 4.70
N GLU A 72 -18.68 -10.55 4.82
CA GLU A 72 -19.54 -10.19 5.94
C GLU A 72 -18.94 -10.66 7.26
N PHE A 73 -18.47 -11.91 7.33
CA PHE A 73 -17.84 -12.48 8.52
C PHE A 73 -16.59 -11.71 8.96
N VAL A 74 -15.68 -11.40 8.04
CA VAL A 74 -14.45 -10.66 8.42
C VAL A 74 -14.74 -9.20 8.78
N CYS A 75 -15.77 -8.60 8.19
CA CYS A 75 -16.24 -7.27 8.61
C CYS A 75 -16.83 -7.28 10.03
N GLU A 76 -17.51 -8.36 10.44
CA GLU A 76 -17.97 -8.53 11.82
C GLU A 76 -16.82 -8.71 12.81
N LEU A 77 -15.73 -9.34 12.41
CA LEU A 77 -14.49 -9.44 13.20
C LEU A 77 -13.80 -8.10 13.39
N GLY A 78 -14.13 -7.07 12.59
CA GLY A 78 -13.55 -5.73 12.69
C GLY A 78 -12.15 -5.63 12.10
N VAL A 79 -11.90 -6.25 10.93
CA VAL A 79 -10.64 -6.09 10.19
C VAL A 79 -10.49 -4.66 9.68
N ASP A 80 -9.26 -4.16 9.64
CA ASP A 80 -8.97 -2.79 9.18
C ASP A 80 -8.93 -2.69 7.65
N TRP A 81 -8.47 -3.75 6.98
CA TRP A 81 -8.28 -3.81 5.54
C TRP A 81 -8.81 -5.11 4.94
N LEU A 82 -9.42 -5.00 3.76
CA LEU A 82 -9.83 -6.12 2.90
C LEU A 82 -9.06 -6.05 1.59
N ALA A 83 -8.32 -7.09 1.25
CA ALA A 83 -7.60 -7.19 -0.02
C ALA A 83 -8.42 -8.01 -1.03
N LEU A 84 -8.79 -7.38 -2.15
CA LEU A 84 -9.61 -7.97 -3.19
C LEU A 84 -8.73 -8.58 -4.28
N SER A 85 -8.81 -9.90 -4.47
CA SER A 85 -8.14 -10.61 -5.54
C SER A 85 -8.90 -10.47 -6.86
N PHE A 86 -8.17 -10.62 -7.96
CA PHE A 86 -8.70 -10.69 -9.33
C PHE A 86 -9.55 -9.48 -9.75
N VAL A 87 -9.29 -8.31 -9.20
CA VAL A 87 -9.92 -7.07 -9.63
C VAL A 87 -9.59 -6.82 -11.10
N GLN A 88 -10.60 -6.52 -11.92
CA GLN A 88 -10.46 -6.22 -13.33
C GLN A 88 -10.88 -4.78 -13.69
N ARG A 89 -11.78 -4.18 -12.89
CA ARG A 89 -12.41 -2.87 -13.14
C ARG A 89 -12.84 -2.19 -11.83
N ALA A 90 -13.12 -0.91 -11.87
CA ALA A 90 -13.56 -0.14 -10.70
C ALA A 90 -14.85 -0.68 -10.07
N ALA A 91 -15.79 -1.17 -10.89
CA ALA A 91 -17.04 -1.76 -10.42
C ALA A 91 -16.85 -2.93 -9.44
N ASP A 92 -15.77 -3.70 -9.57
CA ASP A 92 -15.46 -4.81 -8.66
C ASP A 92 -15.14 -4.28 -7.25
N VAL A 93 -14.43 -3.15 -7.17
CA VAL A 93 -14.12 -2.48 -5.90
C VAL A 93 -15.35 -1.81 -5.32
N GLU A 94 -16.19 -1.21 -6.16
CA GLU A 94 -17.44 -0.55 -5.74
C GLU A 94 -18.44 -1.58 -5.17
N GLU A 95 -18.57 -2.77 -5.77
CA GLU A 95 -19.38 -3.87 -5.25
C GLU A 95 -18.90 -4.28 -3.85
N ALA A 96 -17.58 -4.53 -3.70
CA ALA A 96 -17.01 -4.88 -2.41
C ALA A 96 -17.22 -3.79 -1.36
N ARG A 97 -17.09 -2.51 -1.74
CA ARG A 97 -17.33 -1.36 -0.85
C ARG A 97 -18.78 -1.30 -0.37
N ALA A 98 -19.72 -1.53 -1.28
CA ALA A 98 -21.15 -1.56 -0.95
C ALA A 98 -21.47 -2.68 0.05
N LEU A 99 -20.90 -3.87 -0.15
CA LEU A 99 -21.05 -5.02 0.75
C LEU A 99 -20.36 -4.80 2.09
N ALA A 100 -19.16 -4.24 2.11
CA ALA A 100 -18.42 -3.94 3.34
C ALA A 100 -19.07 -2.80 4.16
N LYS A 101 -19.93 -1.96 3.55
CA LYS A 101 -20.60 -0.82 4.20
C LYS A 101 -19.61 0.12 4.90
N ASN A 102 -18.43 0.31 4.32
CA ASN A 102 -17.31 1.09 4.87
C ASN A 102 -16.77 0.62 6.24
N ARG A 103 -17.04 -0.62 6.65
CA ARG A 103 -16.50 -1.21 7.90
C ARG A 103 -14.98 -1.46 7.83
N ALA A 104 -14.46 -1.69 6.63
CA ALA A 104 -13.03 -1.85 6.38
C ALA A 104 -12.58 -1.03 5.18
N SER A 105 -11.30 -0.72 5.08
CA SER A 105 -10.68 -0.14 3.90
C SER A 105 -10.38 -1.22 2.86
N LEU A 106 -10.36 -0.86 1.57
CA LEU A 106 -10.19 -1.80 0.49
C LEU A 106 -8.81 -1.66 -0.16
N ILE A 107 -8.13 -2.77 -0.37
CA ILE A 107 -6.92 -2.89 -1.19
C ILE A 107 -7.29 -3.62 -2.48
N ALA A 108 -7.13 -2.98 -3.62
CA ALA A 108 -7.23 -3.65 -4.91
C ALA A 108 -5.91 -4.36 -5.23
N LYS A 109 -5.96 -5.67 -5.42
CA LYS A 109 -4.81 -6.45 -5.88
C LYS A 109 -4.76 -6.39 -7.41
N ILE A 110 -3.67 -5.86 -7.93
CA ILE A 110 -3.44 -5.74 -9.38
C ILE A 110 -2.72 -7.01 -9.84
N GLU A 111 -3.50 -7.92 -10.39
CA GLU A 111 -3.12 -9.28 -10.78
C GLU A 111 -3.38 -9.56 -12.27
N LYS A 112 -4.22 -8.74 -12.90
CA LYS A 112 -4.72 -8.96 -14.26
C LYS A 112 -4.29 -7.84 -15.22
N PRO A 113 -4.03 -8.16 -16.50
CA PRO A 113 -3.79 -7.15 -17.53
C PRO A 113 -4.93 -6.13 -17.67
N ALA A 114 -6.18 -6.58 -17.46
CA ALA A 114 -7.37 -5.71 -17.47
C ALA A 114 -7.28 -4.65 -16.36
N ALA A 115 -6.86 -5.04 -15.14
CA ALA A 115 -6.68 -4.11 -14.02
C ALA A 115 -5.58 -3.06 -14.31
N VAL A 116 -4.50 -3.46 -14.99
CA VAL A 116 -3.45 -2.52 -15.40
C VAL A 116 -3.98 -1.49 -16.39
N LYS A 117 -4.85 -1.90 -17.31
CA LYS A 117 -5.47 -1.01 -18.31
C LYS A 117 -6.48 -0.05 -17.68
N ALA A 118 -7.26 -0.51 -16.69
CA ALA A 118 -8.28 0.26 -15.97
C ALA A 118 -7.75 0.86 -14.66
N PHE A 119 -6.42 0.98 -14.51
CA PHE A 119 -5.81 1.27 -13.22
C PHE A 119 -6.25 2.61 -12.62
N ASP A 120 -6.36 3.67 -13.41
CA ASP A 120 -6.74 5.00 -12.91
C ASP A 120 -8.14 4.99 -12.28
N GLU A 121 -9.08 4.25 -12.89
CA GLU A 121 -10.44 4.09 -12.38
C GLU A 121 -10.46 3.23 -11.11
N ILE A 122 -9.70 2.13 -11.08
CA ILE A 122 -9.54 1.28 -9.90
C ILE A 122 -8.89 2.07 -8.77
N LEU A 123 -7.84 2.83 -9.06
CA LEU A 123 -7.15 3.67 -8.08
C LEU A 123 -8.09 4.72 -7.48
N ALA A 124 -9.00 5.29 -8.26
CA ALA A 124 -10.00 6.22 -7.75
C ALA A 124 -10.96 5.54 -6.75
N ALA A 125 -11.38 4.29 -7.01
CA ALA A 125 -12.36 3.55 -6.23
C ALA A 125 -11.80 2.87 -4.96
N THR A 126 -10.50 2.50 -4.93
CA THR A 126 -9.86 1.77 -3.82
C THR A 126 -9.23 2.69 -2.78
N ASP A 127 -8.92 2.17 -1.58
CA ASP A 127 -8.22 2.91 -0.51
C ASP A 127 -6.71 2.62 -0.51
N GLY A 128 -6.27 1.50 -1.07
CA GLY A 128 -4.89 1.09 -1.23
C GLY A 128 -4.73 0.11 -2.39
N VAL A 129 -3.49 -0.17 -2.76
CA VAL A 129 -3.16 -1.05 -3.89
C VAL A 129 -2.14 -2.09 -3.47
N MET A 130 -2.26 -3.30 -4.00
CA MET A 130 -1.23 -4.32 -3.94
C MET A 130 -0.79 -4.70 -5.35
N VAL A 131 0.49 -4.58 -5.62
CA VAL A 131 1.10 -5.09 -6.85
C VAL A 131 1.44 -6.56 -6.61
N ALA A 132 0.53 -7.46 -7.05
CA ALA A 132 0.67 -8.90 -6.87
C ALA A 132 1.41 -9.50 -8.07
N ARG A 133 2.75 -9.44 -8.01
CA ARG A 133 3.65 -9.72 -9.14
C ARG A 133 3.62 -11.16 -9.60
N GLY A 134 3.33 -12.10 -8.70
CA GLY A 134 3.21 -13.53 -9.03
C GLY A 134 2.15 -13.75 -10.09
N ASP A 135 0.89 -13.40 -9.78
CA ASP A 135 -0.23 -13.56 -10.70
C ASP A 135 -0.09 -12.69 -11.95
N LEU A 136 0.36 -11.44 -11.76
CA LEU A 136 0.59 -10.51 -12.87
C LEU A 136 1.66 -11.02 -13.85
N GLY A 137 2.73 -11.66 -13.34
CA GLY A 137 3.81 -12.25 -14.13
C GLY A 137 3.44 -13.59 -14.79
N VAL A 138 2.35 -14.23 -14.34
CA VAL A 138 1.75 -15.37 -15.04
C VAL A 138 1.01 -14.90 -16.28
N GLU A 139 0.26 -13.80 -16.16
CA GLU A 139 -0.63 -13.32 -17.23
C GLU A 139 0.02 -12.33 -18.20
N LEU A 140 1.16 -11.75 -17.82
CA LEU A 140 1.94 -10.84 -18.67
C LEU A 140 3.35 -11.40 -18.92
N PRO A 141 4.00 -11.02 -20.01
CA PRO A 141 5.42 -11.30 -20.17
C PRO A 141 6.19 -10.76 -18.94
N VAL A 142 7.01 -11.61 -18.32
CA VAL A 142 7.70 -11.32 -17.05
C VAL A 142 8.49 -10.00 -17.11
N GLN A 143 9.08 -9.68 -18.24
CA GLN A 143 9.82 -8.42 -18.47
C GLN A 143 8.93 -7.17 -18.48
N ALA A 144 7.60 -7.32 -18.57
CA ALA A 144 6.66 -6.20 -18.50
C ALA A 144 6.29 -5.83 -17.05
N VAL A 145 6.51 -6.74 -16.10
CA VAL A 145 6.12 -6.52 -14.69
C VAL A 145 6.87 -5.37 -14.03
N PRO A 146 8.22 -5.25 -14.11
CA PRO A 146 8.94 -4.16 -13.44
C PRO A 146 8.49 -2.75 -13.87
N PRO A 147 8.36 -2.40 -15.17
CA PRO A 147 7.88 -1.08 -15.55
C PRO A 147 6.43 -0.81 -15.13
N ILE A 148 5.58 -1.86 -15.07
CA ILE A 148 4.21 -1.74 -14.56
C ILE A 148 4.24 -1.44 -13.07
N GLN A 149 4.98 -2.22 -12.26
CA GLN A 149 5.15 -1.98 -10.83
C GLN A 149 5.52 -0.51 -10.55
N LYS A 150 6.52 0.00 -11.24
CA LYS A 150 6.98 1.38 -11.08
C LYS A 150 5.89 2.41 -11.40
N LYS A 151 5.09 2.17 -12.45
CA LYS A 151 3.94 3.05 -12.78
C LYS A 151 2.87 3.02 -11.72
N LEU A 152 2.52 1.83 -11.21
CA LEU A 152 1.51 1.65 -10.18
C LEU A 152 1.91 2.33 -8.87
N ILE A 153 3.16 2.12 -8.40
CA ILE A 153 3.70 2.76 -7.20
C ILE A 153 3.64 4.29 -7.34
N ARG A 154 4.11 4.82 -8.47
CA ARG A 154 4.11 6.26 -8.72
C ARG A 154 2.70 6.84 -8.68
N ALA A 155 1.74 6.22 -9.36
CA ALA A 155 0.36 6.69 -9.38
C ALA A 155 -0.30 6.66 -7.98
N CYS A 156 -0.04 5.60 -7.18
CA CYS A 156 -0.50 5.54 -5.80
C CYS A 156 0.07 6.69 -4.96
N ARG A 157 1.37 6.96 -5.08
CA ARG A 157 2.02 8.07 -4.39
C ARG A 157 1.45 9.43 -4.81
N GLU A 158 1.17 9.63 -6.10
CA GLU A 158 0.58 10.88 -6.60
C GLU A 158 -0.73 11.23 -5.92
N VAL A 159 -1.56 10.25 -5.58
CA VAL A 159 -2.84 10.45 -4.89
C VAL A 159 -2.78 10.22 -3.37
N GLY A 160 -1.62 9.81 -2.83
CA GLY A 160 -1.45 9.56 -1.39
C GLY A 160 -2.16 8.31 -0.89
N LYS A 161 -2.28 7.27 -1.72
CA LYS A 161 -2.83 5.96 -1.33
C LYS A 161 -1.70 4.96 -1.10
N PRO A 162 -1.74 4.14 -0.04
CA PRO A 162 -0.67 3.18 0.24
C PRO A 162 -0.58 2.10 -0.84
N VAL A 163 0.65 1.68 -1.12
CA VAL A 163 0.93 0.62 -2.08
C VAL A 163 1.85 -0.42 -1.48
N ILE A 164 1.43 -1.69 -1.62
CA ILE A 164 2.19 -2.87 -1.19
C ILE A 164 2.78 -3.53 -2.42
N VAL A 165 4.06 -3.90 -2.36
CA VAL A 165 4.68 -4.79 -3.35
C VAL A 165 4.75 -6.19 -2.76
N ALA A 166 4.19 -7.16 -3.46
CA ALA A 166 3.95 -8.49 -2.96
C ALA A 166 4.44 -9.58 -3.91
N THR A 167 4.61 -10.76 -3.35
CA THR A 167 4.98 -12.03 -3.97
C THR A 167 6.42 -12.13 -4.47
N GLN A 168 7.04 -13.28 -4.23
CA GLN A 168 8.38 -13.62 -4.66
C GLN A 168 9.46 -12.62 -4.22
N MET A 169 9.30 -12.04 -3.03
CA MET A 169 10.24 -11.05 -2.50
C MET A 169 11.52 -11.71 -1.99
N MET A 170 11.38 -12.81 -1.22
CA MET A 170 12.48 -13.61 -0.65
C MET A 170 12.14 -15.10 -0.69
N GLU A 171 11.60 -15.59 -1.82
CA GLU A 171 11.03 -16.94 -1.98
C GLU A 171 12.02 -18.05 -1.61
N SER A 172 13.34 -17.87 -1.86
CA SER A 172 14.35 -18.83 -1.47
C SER A 172 14.41 -19.05 0.05
N MET A 173 14.02 -18.06 0.85
CA MET A 173 13.98 -18.15 2.31
C MET A 173 12.84 -19.00 2.86
N ILE A 174 11.97 -19.54 2.02
CA ILE A 174 11.04 -20.60 2.45
C ILE A 174 11.84 -21.80 3.01
N THR A 175 12.98 -22.14 2.39
CA THR A 175 13.81 -23.30 2.75
C THR A 175 15.27 -22.98 3.03
N ALA A 176 15.69 -21.72 2.84
CA ALA A 176 17.07 -21.29 3.07
C ALA A 176 17.13 -20.16 4.11
N PRO A 177 18.15 -20.15 5.00
CA PRO A 177 18.28 -19.14 6.05
C PRO A 177 18.72 -17.75 5.55
N VAL A 178 19.12 -17.65 4.27
CA VAL A 178 19.56 -16.41 3.63
C VAL A 178 18.97 -16.29 2.22
N PRO A 179 18.61 -15.06 1.78
CA PRO A 179 18.07 -14.85 0.45
C PRO A 179 19.17 -14.87 -0.62
N THR A 180 18.75 -14.96 -1.87
CA THR A 180 19.64 -14.70 -3.00
C THR A 180 19.91 -13.20 -3.14
N ARG A 181 21.00 -12.85 -3.83
CA ARG A 181 21.31 -11.44 -4.15
C ARG A 181 20.25 -10.77 -5.04
N ALA A 182 19.61 -11.55 -5.90
CA ALA A 182 18.55 -11.06 -6.77
C ALA A 182 17.31 -10.65 -5.95
N GLU A 183 16.93 -11.43 -4.95
CA GLU A 183 15.82 -11.14 -4.05
C GLU A 183 16.09 -9.89 -3.18
N VAL A 184 17.29 -9.77 -2.62
CA VAL A 184 17.70 -8.55 -1.89
C VAL A 184 17.61 -7.32 -2.80
N SER A 185 18.08 -7.43 -4.05
CA SER A 185 17.99 -6.36 -5.04
C SER A 185 16.55 -6.02 -5.40
N ASP A 186 15.67 -7.01 -5.46
CA ASP A 186 14.25 -6.82 -5.77
C ASP A 186 13.50 -6.08 -4.65
N VAL A 187 13.71 -6.48 -3.39
CA VAL A 187 13.19 -5.74 -2.22
C VAL A 187 13.71 -4.31 -2.22
N ALA A 188 15.01 -4.12 -2.44
CA ALA A 188 15.63 -2.80 -2.52
C ALA A 188 14.98 -1.92 -3.59
N HIS A 189 14.71 -2.45 -4.79
CA HIS A 189 14.05 -1.72 -5.86
C HIS A 189 12.64 -1.26 -5.48
N ALA A 190 11.83 -2.12 -4.85
CA ALA A 190 10.49 -1.74 -4.40
C ALA A 190 10.54 -0.55 -3.42
N ILE A 191 11.54 -0.53 -2.52
CA ILE A 191 11.75 0.55 -1.56
C ILE A 191 12.23 1.83 -2.26
N TYR A 192 13.23 1.74 -3.16
CA TYR A 192 13.69 2.88 -3.96
C TYR A 192 12.57 3.52 -4.79
N GLU A 193 11.63 2.72 -5.29
CA GLU A 193 10.47 3.21 -6.03
C GLU A 193 9.43 3.90 -5.14
N GLY A 194 9.54 3.72 -3.82
CA GLY A 194 8.70 4.38 -2.81
C GLY A 194 7.44 3.60 -2.45
N ALA A 195 7.47 2.27 -2.45
CA ALA A 195 6.42 1.45 -1.87
C ALA A 195 6.20 1.80 -0.38
N ASP A 196 4.98 1.66 0.11
CA ASP A 196 4.66 1.85 1.53
C ASP A 196 4.99 0.60 2.34
N ALA A 197 4.81 -0.56 1.75
CA ALA A 197 5.13 -1.84 2.36
C ALA A 197 5.62 -2.86 1.32
N VAL A 198 6.42 -3.81 1.77
CA VAL A 198 6.80 -5.03 1.06
C VAL A 198 6.23 -6.22 1.83
N MET A 199 5.75 -7.26 1.14
CA MET A 199 5.02 -8.36 1.75
C MET A 199 5.73 -9.68 1.53
N LEU A 200 5.90 -10.44 2.62
CA LEU A 200 6.24 -11.86 2.60
C LEU A 200 4.96 -12.71 2.50
N SER A 201 5.05 -13.86 1.89
CA SER A 201 3.96 -14.83 1.74
C SER A 201 4.33 -16.16 2.44
N ALA A 202 4.70 -17.17 1.66
CA ALA A 202 5.09 -18.48 2.19
C ALA A 202 6.35 -18.40 3.07
N GLU A 203 7.23 -17.45 2.83
CA GLU A 203 8.47 -17.22 3.58
C GLU A 203 8.23 -17.09 5.09
N SER A 204 7.15 -16.42 5.48
CA SER A 204 6.74 -16.23 6.88
C SER A 204 5.57 -17.11 7.30
N ALA A 205 4.71 -17.56 6.35
CA ALA A 205 3.51 -18.34 6.67
C ALA A 205 3.74 -19.84 6.80
N ALA A 206 4.71 -20.40 6.07
CA ALA A 206 4.96 -21.83 5.98
C ALA A 206 6.46 -22.18 5.81
N GLY A 207 7.33 -21.18 5.76
CA GLY A 207 8.78 -21.39 5.60
C GLY A 207 9.46 -21.85 6.88
N ASP A 208 10.67 -22.38 6.73
CA ASP A 208 11.51 -22.86 7.82
C ASP A 208 12.20 -21.72 8.58
N TYR A 209 12.30 -20.52 7.98
CA TYR A 209 13.06 -19.36 8.48
C TYR A 209 12.22 -18.06 8.54
N PRO A 210 11.04 -18.05 9.20
CA PRO A 210 10.12 -16.90 9.16
C PRO A 210 10.69 -15.64 9.82
N ILE A 211 11.43 -15.80 10.92
CA ILE A 211 12.02 -14.67 11.66
C ILE A 211 13.15 -14.04 10.84
N GLU A 212 14.03 -14.87 10.29
CA GLU A 212 15.16 -14.45 9.47
C GLU A 212 14.68 -13.74 8.20
N ALA A 213 13.59 -14.21 7.58
CA ALA A 213 13.00 -13.57 6.40
C ALA A 213 12.50 -12.17 6.72
N VAL A 214 11.75 -11.98 7.81
CA VAL A 214 11.27 -10.66 8.25
C VAL A 214 12.43 -9.76 8.63
N THR A 215 13.42 -10.27 9.38
CA THR A 215 14.59 -9.50 9.80
C THR A 215 15.39 -9.03 8.59
N THR A 216 15.70 -9.94 7.66
CA THR A 216 16.45 -9.57 6.45
C THR A 216 15.72 -8.54 5.59
N MET A 217 14.40 -8.70 5.42
CA MET A 217 13.59 -7.72 4.69
C MET A 217 13.62 -6.33 5.36
N SER A 218 13.53 -6.30 6.68
CA SER A 218 13.64 -5.07 7.48
C SER A 218 15.02 -4.43 7.35
N ASP A 219 16.09 -5.23 7.44
CA ASP A 219 17.47 -4.74 7.32
C ASP A 219 17.74 -4.14 5.94
N VAL A 220 17.22 -4.78 4.87
CA VAL A 220 17.29 -4.20 3.52
C VAL A 220 16.57 -2.85 3.45
N ALA A 221 15.37 -2.74 4.04
CA ALA A 221 14.63 -1.49 4.06
C ALA A 221 15.39 -0.38 4.79
N VAL A 222 15.92 -0.68 5.97
CA VAL A 222 16.70 0.28 6.78
C VAL A 222 17.96 0.74 6.04
N GLU A 223 18.68 -0.18 5.38
CA GLU A 223 19.89 0.16 4.64
C GLU A 223 19.60 1.07 3.45
N ILE A 224 18.55 0.75 2.67
CA ILE A 224 18.15 1.56 1.52
C ILE A 224 17.67 2.95 1.95
N GLU A 225 16.89 3.06 3.01
CA GLU A 225 16.39 4.37 3.46
C GLU A 225 17.49 5.28 4.02
N ARG A 226 18.64 4.73 4.42
CA ARG A 226 19.83 5.47 4.82
C ARG A 226 20.69 5.93 3.66
N ASP A 227 20.55 5.31 2.48
CA ASP A 227 21.33 5.64 1.30
C ASP A 227 20.95 7.03 0.75
N GLU A 228 21.95 7.86 0.44
CA GLU A 228 21.74 9.15 -0.20
C GLU A 228 21.08 9.05 -1.57
N ILE A 229 21.33 7.97 -2.31
CA ILE A 229 20.70 7.71 -3.61
C ILE A 229 19.18 7.54 -3.46
N TYR A 230 18.72 6.90 -2.39
CA TYR A 230 17.29 6.83 -2.08
C TYR A 230 16.65 8.22 -2.04
N ARG A 231 17.30 9.16 -1.35
CA ARG A 231 16.81 10.54 -1.25
C ARG A 231 16.78 11.24 -2.60
N GLN A 232 17.79 11.04 -3.43
CA GLN A 232 17.83 11.62 -4.78
C GLN A 232 16.70 11.04 -5.67
N ILE A 233 16.43 9.75 -5.60
CA ILE A 233 15.35 9.09 -6.34
C ILE A 233 13.98 9.60 -5.88
N ILE A 234 13.76 9.66 -4.57
CA ILE A 234 12.51 10.17 -3.99
C ILE A 234 12.28 11.63 -4.39
N GLU A 235 13.34 12.47 -4.36
CA GLU A 235 13.25 13.86 -4.79
C GLU A 235 12.95 13.99 -6.29
N ALA A 236 13.63 13.22 -7.14
CA ALA A 236 13.39 13.23 -8.59
C ALA A 236 11.99 12.72 -8.97
N SER A 237 11.40 11.84 -8.13
CA SER A 237 10.06 11.28 -8.30
C SER A 237 8.98 12.03 -7.51
N ARG A 238 9.30 13.21 -7.00
CA ARG A 238 8.39 14.02 -6.18
C ARG A 238 7.12 14.36 -6.94
N THR A 239 5.99 14.21 -6.27
CA THR A 239 4.69 14.56 -6.83
C THR A 239 4.47 16.07 -6.77
N ARG A 240 3.74 16.61 -7.75
CA ARG A 240 3.32 18.02 -7.66
C ARG A 240 2.18 18.14 -6.66
N ALA A 241 2.28 19.13 -5.77
CA ALA A 241 1.18 19.45 -4.88
C ALA A 241 -0.10 19.77 -5.70
N GLN A 242 -1.20 19.15 -5.31
CA GLN A 242 -2.51 19.48 -5.88
C GLN A 242 -2.94 20.85 -5.37
N ARG A 243 -3.91 21.49 -6.06
CA ARG A 243 -4.38 22.84 -5.68
C ARG A 243 -5.34 22.80 -4.48
N HIS A 244 -4.93 22.13 -3.40
CA HIS A 244 -5.65 22.06 -2.14
C HIS A 244 -4.81 22.61 -0.99
N ILE A 245 -5.44 23.26 -0.02
CA ILE A 245 -4.73 23.89 1.12
C ILE A 245 -3.97 22.81 1.92
N SER A 246 -4.60 21.68 2.21
CA SER A 246 -3.97 20.59 2.96
C SER A 246 -2.71 20.07 2.27
N ASP A 247 -2.73 19.99 0.96
CA ASP A 247 -1.61 19.54 0.16
C ASP A 247 -0.44 20.54 0.22
N ALA A 248 -0.74 21.82 0.10
CA ALA A 248 0.27 22.88 0.22
C ALA A 248 0.90 22.92 1.62
N ILE A 249 0.10 22.72 2.68
CA ILE A 249 0.60 22.68 4.07
C ILE A 249 1.50 21.46 4.32
N THR A 250 1.14 20.28 3.83
CA THR A 250 1.97 19.07 4.02
C THR A 250 3.27 19.14 3.22
N THR A 251 3.21 19.68 2.01
CA THR A 251 4.41 20.01 1.21
C THR A 251 5.31 21.00 1.94
N ALA A 252 4.74 22.08 2.48
CA ALA A 252 5.51 23.06 3.27
C ALA A 252 6.11 22.45 4.54
N ALA A 253 5.40 21.54 5.22
CA ALA A 253 5.91 20.85 6.40
C ALA A 253 7.17 20.05 6.07
N ARG A 254 7.19 19.34 4.95
CA ARG A 254 8.39 18.68 4.46
C ARG A 254 9.53 19.67 4.19
N GLU A 255 9.27 20.75 3.42
CA GLU A 255 10.30 21.73 3.08
C GLU A 255 10.94 22.35 4.35
N VAL A 256 10.13 22.65 5.35
CA VAL A 256 10.62 23.13 6.63
C VAL A 256 11.48 22.07 7.31
N ALA A 257 11.03 20.79 7.32
CA ALA A 257 11.79 19.69 7.93
C ALA A 257 13.13 19.40 7.23
N GLU A 258 13.24 19.67 5.93
CA GLU A 258 14.51 19.53 5.18
C GLU A 258 15.45 20.75 5.39
N THR A 259 14.92 21.89 5.86
CA THR A 259 15.67 23.15 5.95
C THR A 259 16.19 23.42 7.36
N ILE A 260 15.44 23.07 8.39
CA ILE A 260 15.79 23.31 9.78
C ILE A 260 15.90 22.01 10.59
N ASP A 261 16.65 22.02 11.69
CA ASP A 261 16.75 20.86 12.58
C ASP A 261 15.46 20.72 13.40
N VAL A 262 14.58 19.82 12.94
CA VAL A 262 13.40 19.34 13.65
C VAL A 262 13.45 17.84 13.74
N LYS A 263 12.84 17.24 14.76
CA LYS A 263 12.94 15.80 15.02
C LYS A 263 11.74 15.00 14.50
N ALA A 264 10.59 15.65 14.33
CA ALA A 264 9.39 15.00 13.83
C ALA A 264 8.42 16.00 13.17
N ILE A 265 7.55 15.48 12.31
CA ILE A 265 6.33 16.17 11.88
C ILE A 265 5.16 15.53 12.63
N CYS A 266 4.51 16.28 13.50
CA CYS A 266 3.32 15.85 14.22
C CYS A 266 2.08 16.34 13.47
N THR A 267 1.22 15.42 13.06
CA THR A 267 0.02 15.74 12.28
C THR A 267 -1.25 15.28 13.00
N PHE A 268 -2.17 16.22 13.24
CA PHE A 268 -3.49 15.87 13.76
C PHE A 268 -4.39 15.43 12.62
N THR A 269 -4.98 14.26 12.79
CA THR A 269 -5.85 13.67 11.76
C THR A 269 -7.02 12.93 12.40
N HIS A 270 -8.21 13.09 11.83
CA HIS A 270 -9.40 12.37 12.25
C HIS A 270 -9.70 11.18 11.32
N SER A 271 -9.48 11.38 10.01
CA SER A 271 -9.73 10.38 8.96
C SER A 271 -8.46 9.73 8.39
N GLY A 272 -7.27 10.22 8.78
CA GLY A 272 -5.99 9.79 8.21
C GLY A 272 -5.50 10.65 7.04
N THR A 273 -6.33 11.47 6.43
CA THR A 273 -5.98 12.19 5.19
C THR A 273 -4.72 13.04 5.32
N THR A 274 -4.57 13.83 6.38
CA THR A 274 -3.38 14.66 6.59
C THR A 274 -2.12 13.81 6.75
N ALA A 275 -2.22 12.70 7.49
CA ALA A 275 -1.10 11.78 7.68
C ALA A 275 -0.67 11.13 6.37
N LEU A 276 -1.61 10.68 5.53
CA LEU A 276 -1.35 10.16 4.19
C LEU A 276 -0.64 11.19 3.29
N LEU A 277 -1.09 12.44 3.30
CA LEU A 277 -0.45 13.51 2.54
C LEU A 277 0.96 13.82 3.03
N CYS A 278 1.20 13.82 4.35
CA CYS A 278 2.54 13.94 4.91
C CYS A 278 3.44 12.76 4.51
N ALA A 279 2.94 11.53 4.61
CA ALA A 279 3.68 10.33 4.24
C ALA A 279 4.05 10.29 2.75
N ARG A 280 3.16 10.75 1.88
CA ARG A 280 3.40 10.91 0.44
C ARG A 280 4.65 11.75 0.13
N GLU A 281 4.89 12.79 0.92
CA GLU A 281 6.03 13.68 0.75
C GLU A 281 7.37 13.03 1.14
N ARG A 282 7.38 11.89 1.84
CA ARG A 282 8.60 11.16 2.26
C ARG A 282 9.63 12.07 2.98
N PRO A 283 9.27 12.77 4.05
CA PRO A 283 10.22 13.62 4.80
C PRO A 283 11.36 12.79 5.40
N ARG A 284 12.48 13.43 5.74
CA ARG A 284 13.63 12.78 6.42
C ARG A 284 13.36 12.47 7.88
N VAL A 285 12.41 13.17 8.48
CA VAL A 285 12.03 12.98 9.88
C VAL A 285 10.78 12.11 9.99
N PRO A 286 10.61 11.38 11.09
CA PRO A 286 9.41 10.57 11.32
C PRO A 286 8.15 11.44 11.35
N ILE A 287 7.03 10.83 11.01
CA ILE A 287 5.72 11.47 11.05
C ILE A 287 4.93 10.84 12.21
N ILE A 288 4.55 11.66 13.19
CA ILE A 288 3.70 11.24 14.30
C ILE A 288 2.26 11.66 13.97
N ALA A 289 1.41 10.68 13.70
CA ALA A 289 0.00 10.90 13.44
C ALA A 289 -0.81 10.81 14.75
N LEU A 290 -1.32 11.94 15.23
CA LEU A 290 -2.15 12.00 16.42
C LEU A 290 -3.62 11.91 16.00
N THR A 291 -4.33 10.92 16.54
CA THR A 291 -5.75 10.71 16.24
C THR A 291 -6.50 10.21 17.47
N PRO A 292 -7.77 10.66 17.70
CA PRO A 292 -8.61 10.09 18.75
C PRO A 292 -9.22 8.74 18.35
N LYS A 293 -9.08 8.33 17.08
CA LYS A 293 -9.74 7.14 16.54
C LYS A 293 -8.77 5.98 16.39
N ILE A 294 -9.02 4.91 17.14
CA ILE A 294 -8.21 3.68 17.08
C ILE A 294 -8.25 3.05 15.68
N ASP A 295 -9.41 3.07 15.00
CA ASP A 295 -9.54 2.51 13.65
C ASP A 295 -8.70 3.27 12.62
N THR A 296 -8.62 4.61 12.77
CA THR A 296 -7.74 5.42 11.93
C THR A 296 -6.28 5.08 12.19
N ALA A 297 -5.87 4.95 13.46
CA ALA A 297 -4.49 4.58 13.81
C ALA A 297 -4.10 3.22 13.23
N ARG A 298 -4.98 2.21 13.35
CA ARG A 298 -4.74 0.86 12.80
C ARG A 298 -4.59 0.88 11.27
N LYS A 299 -5.48 1.60 10.57
CA LYS A 299 -5.40 1.73 9.11
C LYS A 299 -4.11 2.39 8.66
N MET A 300 -3.62 3.37 9.43
CA MET A 300 -2.38 4.08 9.10
C MET A 300 -1.11 3.25 9.33
N SER A 301 -1.16 2.14 10.07
CA SER A 301 0.01 1.27 10.29
C SER A 301 0.58 0.65 9.02
N LEU A 302 -0.19 0.61 7.93
CA LEU A 302 0.25 0.16 6.60
C LEU A 302 1.05 1.22 5.83
N VAL A 303 1.03 2.47 6.29
CA VAL A 303 1.57 3.62 5.54
C VAL A 303 2.98 3.92 5.96
N TRP A 304 3.86 4.13 4.99
CA TRP A 304 5.26 4.43 5.21
C TRP A 304 5.48 5.62 6.16
N GLY A 305 6.42 5.46 7.08
CA GLY A 305 6.95 6.54 7.93
C GLY A 305 5.98 7.09 8.98
N LEU A 306 4.78 6.49 9.13
CA LEU A 306 3.81 6.91 10.13
C LEU A 306 4.00 6.15 11.44
N HIS A 307 4.10 6.90 12.53
CA HIS A 307 3.92 6.42 13.89
C HIS A 307 2.62 6.99 14.44
N CYS A 308 1.67 6.13 14.79
CA CYS A 308 0.34 6.56 15.21
C CYS A 308 0.22 6.60 16.73
N VAL A 309 -0.21 7.73 17.26
CA VAL A 309 -0.44 7.92 18.70
C VAL A 309 -1.92 8.23 18.93
N ILE A 310 -2.55 7.49 19.84
CA ILE A 310 -3.91 7.80 20.27
C ILE A 310 -3.87 9.02 21.18
N SER A 311 -4.55 10.07 20.77
CA SER A 311 -4.63 11.34 21.50
C SER A 311 -6.06 11.67 21.90
N GLN A 312 -6.22 12.49 22.90
CA GLN A 312 -7.52 13.08 23.20
C GLN A 312 -7.92 14.06 22.09
N GLU A 313 -9.21 14.29 21.93
CA GLU A 313 -9.69 15.37 21.09
C GLU A 313 -9.21 16.73 21.62
N VAL A 314 -8.73 17.57 20.70
CA VAL A 314 -8.29 18.93 21.02
C VAL A 314 -9.18 19.93 20.30
N ASP A 315 -9.54 21.01 20.99
CA ASP A 315 -10.39 22.09 20.48
C ASP A 315 -9.61 23.40 20.22
N ARG A 316 -8.38 23.48 20.76
CA ARG A 316 -7.50 24.65 20.66
C ARG A 316 -6.14 24.28 20.13
N PHE A 317 -5.63 25.09 19.23
CA PHE A 317 -4.34 24.81 18.58
C PHE A 317 -3.17 24.74 19.58
N LYS A 318 -3.21 25.53 20.64
CA LYS A 318 -2.19 25.49 21.71
C LYS A 318 -2.13 24.11 22.39
N LEU A 319 -3.32 23.55 22.71
CA LEU A 319 -3.39 22.20 23.30
C LEU A 319 -2.91 21.13 22.31
N ALA A 320 -3.17 21.32 21.00
CA ALA A 320 -2.61 20.47 19.98
C ALA A 320 -1.08 20.49 19.98
N VAL A 321 -0.46 21.68 20.07
CA VAL A 321 1.00 21.79 20.14
C VAL A 321 1.57 21.09 21.37
N VAL A 322 0.96 21.28 22.55
CA VAL A 322 1.37 20.58 23.79
C VAL A 322 1.22 19.06 23.64
N SER A 323 0.09 18.60 23.09
CA SER A 323 -0.14 17.17 22.86
C SER A 323 0.88 16.58 21.88
N ALA A 324 1.23 17.32 20.83
CA ALA A 324 2.26 16.92 19.87
C ALA A 324 3.65 16.82 20.51
N ALA A 325 4.03 17.82 21.33
CA ALA A 325 5.30 17.80 22.04
C ALA A 325 5.40 16.61 23.01
N ARG A 326 4.35 16.35 23.80
CA ARG A 326 4.28 15.18 24.68
C ARG A 326 4.36 13.86 23.92
N ALA A 327 3.68 13.75 22.80
CA ALA A 327 3.76 12.54 21.97
C ALA A 327 5.18 12.35 21.43
N ALA A 328 5.79 13.38 20.87
CA ALA A 328 7.14 13.29 20.32
C ALA A 328 8.20 12.93 21.39
N THR A 329 8.11 13.50 22.58
CA THR A 329 9.05 13.19 23.67
C THR A 329 8.73 11.85 24.35
N GLY A 330 7.47 11.54 24.58
CA GLY A 330 7.04 10.30 25.22
C GLY A 330 7.32 9.04 24.39
N GLU A 331 7.23 9.14 23.07
CA GLU A 331 7.56 8.06 22.13
C GLU A 331 9.07 8.03 21.77
N GLY A 332 9.88 8.95 22.32
CA GLY A 332 11.34 8.95 22.14
C GLY A 332 11.83 9.50 20.79
N PHE A 333 11.00 10.20 20.04
CA PHE A 333 11.39 10.83 18.78
C PHE A 333 12.11 12.16 18.96
N ALA A 334 11.88 12.87 20.06
CA ALA A 334 12.48 14.16 20.37
C ALA A 334 12.84 14.28 21.86
N ALA A 335 13.83 15.10 22.19
CA ALA A 335 14.13 15.55 23.55
C ALA A 335 13.40 16.88 23.85
N GLU A 336 13.39 17.29 25.12
CA GLU A 336 12.74 18.55 25.53
C GLU A 336 13.31 19.81 24.84
N ASP A 337 14.61 19.81 24.52
CA ASP A 337 15.29 20.93 23.86
C ASP A 337 15.15 20.93 22.34
N ASP A 338 14.51 19.90 21.79
CA ASP A 338 14.29 19.77 20.36
C ASP A 338 13.07 20.56 19.88
N LYS A 339 12.95 20.64 18.55
CA LYS A 339 11.81 21.25 17.85
C LYS A 339 11.08 20.21 17.01
N ILE A 340 9.79 20.44 16.85
CA ILE A 340 8.90 19.66 16.00
C ILE A 340 8.09 20.56 15.07
N ILE A 341 7.56 19.99 14.01
CA ILE A 341 6.55 20.65 13.18
C ILE A 341 5.19 20.12 13.59
N VAL A 342 4.23 21.01 13.78
CA VAL A 342 2.85 20.65 14.08
C VAL A 342 1.95 21.10 12.93
N THR A 343 1.18 20.16 12.32
CA THR A 343 0.17 20.47 11.32
C THR A 343 -1.21 20.08 11.84
N ALA A 344 -2.19 20.96 11.61
CA ALA A 344 -3.57 20.74 12.05
C ALA A 344 -4.57 21.46 11.15
N GLY A 345 -5.81 21.04 11.21
CA GLY A 345 -6.96 21.74 10.63
C GLY A 345 -7.70 22.57 11.69
N VAL A 346 -7.84 23.86 11.47
CA VAL A 346 -8.63 24.75 12.31
C VAL A 346 -9.76 25.35 11.47
N PRO A 347 -11.02 25.26 11.93
CA PRO A 347 -11.49 24.67 13.21
C PRO A 347 -11.28 23.13 13.24
N PHE A 348 -10.98 22.64 14.45
CA PHE A 348 -10.77 21.20 14.68
C PHE A 348 -12.03 20.38 14.35
N ASN A 349 -11.86 19.06 14.22
CA ASN A 349 -12.93 18.09 13.96
C ASN A 349 -13.68 18.29 12.62
N ARG A 350 -13.06 18.98 11.66
CA ARG A 350 -13.53 19.06 10.27
C ARG A 350 -12.57 18.33 9.35
N PRO A 351 -12.94 17.18 8.76
CA PRO A 351 -12.08 16.44 7.83
C PRO A 351 -11.63 17.31 6.64
N GLY A 352 -10.37 17.16 6.22
CA GLY A 352 -9.83 17.83 5.04
C GLY A 352 -9.48 19.32 5.21
N THR A 353 -9.47 19.86 6.42
CA THR A 353 -9.23 21.28 6.70
C THR A 353 -7.84 21.62 7.19
N THR A 354 -6.82 20.77 6.96
CA THR A 354 -5.43 21.08 7.34
C THR A 354 -4.99 22.39 6.71
N ASN A 355 -4.81 23.43 7.57
CA ASN A 355 -4.56 24.81 7.12
C ASN A 355 -3.52 25.53 8.01
N ILE A 356 -2.96 24.86 9.02
CA ILE A 356 -1.95 25.43 9.90
C ILE A 356 -0.70 24.54 9.90
N LEU A 357 0.46 25.20 9.88
CA LEU A 357 1.77 24.65 10.14
C LEU A 357 2.45 25.55 11.19
N ARG A 358 3.03 24.93 12.22
CA ARG A 358 3.83 25.63 13.23
C ARG A 358 5.08 24.83 13.56
N VAL A 359 6.23 25.49 13.60
CA VAL A 359 7.43 24.99 14.27
C VAL A 359 7.28 25.28 15.76
N ALA A 360 7.42 24.28 16.60
CA ALA A 360 7.21 24.40 18.03
C ALA A 360 8.38 23.75 18.82
N PRO A 361 8.76 24.29 19.99
CA PRO A 361 9.65 23.62 20.92
C PRO A 361 8.94 22.40 21.55
N CYS A 362 9.72 21.41 22.00
CA CYS A 362 9.17 20.29 22.76
C CYS A 362 8.97 20.62 24.25
N ARG A 363 9.70 21.62 24.78
CA ARG A 363 9.57 22.06 26.17
C ARG A 363 8.26 22.82 26.39
N GLU A 364 7.37 22.27 27.21
CA GLU A 364 6.03 22.83 27.41
C GLU A 364 6.03 24.28 27.93
N SER A 365 6.97 24.68 28.84
CA SER A 365 7.09 26.07 29.34
C SER A 365 7.25 27.07 28.20
N GLU A 366 8.07 26.76 27.20
CA GLU A 366 8.32 27.63 26.05
C GLU A 366 7.09 27.75 25.10
N ILE A 367 6.23 26.70 25.05
CA ILE A 367 4.99 26.77 24.31
C ILE A 367 4.03 27.79 24.95
N TYR A 368 4.06 27.93 26.27
CA TYR A 368 3.22 28.86 27.01
C TYR A 368 3.76 30.30 27.05
N GLU A 369 5.07 30.48 27.07
CA GLU A 369 5.70 31.78 27.13
C GLU A 369 5.69 32.58 25.82
N GLY A 370 5.67 31.89 24.67
CA GLY A 370 5.71 32.53 23.35
C GLY A 370 4.48 33.37 22.95
N GLU A 371 3.51 33.57 23.84
CA GLU A 371 2.31 34.40 23.61
C GLU A 371 2.26 35.69 24.43
N GLN A 372 3.34 35.98 25.18
CA GLN A 372 3.40 37.24 26.00
C GLN A 372 4.21 38.35 25.31
N GLY A 373 4.57 38.19 24.03
CA GLY A 373 5.32 39.14 23.23
C GLY A 373 4.51 39.79 22.14
#